data_fd263310f7a5381cf326c15a9aaa0311
#
_entry.id   fd263310f7a5381cf326c15a9aaa0311
#
_cell.length_a   1.000
_cell.length_b   1.000
_cell.length_c   1.000
_cell.angle_alpha   90.00
_cell.angle_beta   90.00
_cell.angle_gamma   90.00
#
_symmetry.space_group_name_H-M   'P 1'
#
loop_
_entity.id
_entity.type
_entity.pdbx_description
1 polymer ?
#
loop_
_entity_poly.entity_id
_entity_poly.type
_entity_poly.pdbx_seq_one_letter_code
_entity_poly.pdbx_strand_id
1 'polypeptide(L)'
;MKAVKLFYQERCPFCKKALRYIEELKEEYPEFQPIEIEMIEETQHPDIADQYDYYYVPTFYVDGVKVQEAGILKNEMEALLRKVIE
;
A
#
# COMPACT_ATOMS: atom_id res chain seq x y z
N MET A 1 -9.30 -10.02 8.49
CA MET A 1 -8.23 -9.16 7.96
C MET A 1 -8.81 -8.30 6.83
N LYS A 2 -8.52 -7.02 6.83
CA LYS A 2 -9.08 -6.10 5.85
C LYS A 2 -8.36 -6.23 4.50
N ALA A 3 -9.09 -5.96 3.41
CA ALA A 3 -8.53 -6.02 2.06
C ALA A 3 -7.69 -4.78 1.78
N VAL A 4 -6.49 -4.97 1.21
CA VAL A 4 -5.56 -3.88 0.91
C VAL A 4 -5.26 -3.83 -0.58
N LYS A 5 -5.40 -2.64 -1.17
CA LYS A 5 -4.94 -2.38 -2.53
C LYS A 5 -3.85 -1.32 -2.50
N LEU A 6 -2.82 -1.54 -3.31
CA LEU A 6 -1.72 -0.59 -3.50
C LEU A 6 -1.65 -0.22 -4.98
N PHE A 7 -1.82 1.07 -5.27
CA PHE A 7 -1.57 1.61 -6.59
C PHE A 7 -0.16 2.18 -6.64
N TYR A 8 0.63 1.76 -7.62
CA TYR A 8 2.05 2.12 -7.68
C TYR A 8 2.56 2.19 -9.11
N GLN A 9 3.78 2.67 -9.28
CA GLN A 9 4.52 2.60 -10.53
C GLN A 9 5.87 1.94 -10.25
N GLU A 10 6.34 1.10 -11.17
CA GLU A 10 7.59 0.34 -10.99
C GLU A 10 8.80 1.25 -10.78
N ARG A 11 8.82 2.41 -11.43
CA ARG A 11 9.96 3.34 -11.38
C ARG A 11 9.83 4.42 -10.32
N CYS A 12 8.81 4.36 -9.50
CA CYS A 12 8.54 5.38 -8.48
C CYS A 12 9.40 5.13 -7.23
N PRO A 13 10.31 6.05 -6.87
CA PRO A 13 11.15 5.87 -5.67
C PRO A 13 10.35 5.78 -4.38
N PHE A 14 9.29 6.56 -4.26
CA PHE A 14 8.42 6.53 -3.07
C PHE A 14 7.66 5.21 -2.97
N CYS A 15 7.30 4.63 -4.11
CA CYS A 15 6.66 3.31 -4.14
C CYS A 15 7.65 2.22 -3.68
N LYS A 16 8.90 2.29 -4.14
CA LYS A 16 9.94 1.35 -3.72
C LYS A 16 10.21 1.44 -2.22
N LYS A 17 10.22 2.66 -1.67
CA LYS A 17 10.37 2.87 -0.23
C LYS A 17 9.20 2.24 0.55
N ALA A 18 7.97 2.45 0.07
CA ALA A 18 6.79 1.90 0.71
C ALA A 18 6.86 0.38 0.78
N LEU A 19 7.23 -0.27 -0.34
CA LEU A 19 7.36 -1.72 -0.39
C LEU A 19 8.45 -2.23 0.54
N ARG A 20 9.58 -1.52 0.62
CA ARG A 20 10.66 -1.87 1.53
C ARG A 20 10.21 -1.78 2.99
N TYR A 21 9.47 -0.75 3.37
CA TYR A 21 8.95 -0.61 4.72
C TYR A 21 8.00 -1.76 5.07
N ILE A 22 7.15 -2.17 4.12
CA ILE A 22 6.25 -3.30 4.33
C ILE A 22 7.05 -4.57 4.64
N GLU A 23 8.09 -4.86 3.85
CA GLU A 23 8.93 -6.03 4.09
C GLU A 23 9.64 -5.97 5.42
N GLU A 24 10.23 -4.82 5.76
CA GLU A 24 10.91 -4.64 7.04
C GLU A 24 9.95 -4.84 8.22
N LEU A 25 8.75 -4.27 8.11
CA LEU A 25 7.75 -4.39 9.18
C LEU A 25 7.24 -5.82 9.32
N LYS A 26 7.09 -6.55 8.23
CA LYS A 26 6.71 -7.96 8.29
C LYS A 26 7.77 -8.81 8.99
N GLU A 27 9.05 -8.46 8.83
CA GLU A 27 10.12 -9.14 9.54
C GLU A 27 10.15 -8.78 11.02
N GLU A 28 9.92 -7.49 11.33
CA GLU A 28 9.93 -7.01 12.72
C GLU A 28 8.71 -7.49 13.51
N TYR A 29 7.56 -7.60 12.85
CA TYR A 29 6.28 -7.95 13.48
C TYR A 29 5.65 -9.14 12.77
N PRO A 30 5.82 -10.35 13.30
CA PRO A 30 5.28 -11.55 12.65
C PRO A 30 3.78 -11.51 12.41
N GLU A 31 3.02 -10.77 13.21
CA GLU A 31 1.58 -10.62 13.03
C GLU A 31 1.21 -9.93 11.71
N PHE A 32 2.14 -9.22 11.06
CA PHE A 32 1.90 -8.60 9.77
C PHE A 32 2.13 -9.55 8.59
N GLN A 33 2.78 -10.69 8.81
CA GLN A 33 3.14 -11.59 7.71
C GLN A 33 1.95 -12.10 6.90
N PRO A 34 0.79 -12.40 7.50
CA PRO A 34 -0.36 -12.87 6.72
C PRO A 34 -1.01 -11.80 5.84
N ILE A 35 -0.64 -10.53 6.01
CA ILE A 35 -1.26 -9.44 5.23
C ILE A 35 -0.92 -9.61 3.75
N GLU A 36 -1.95 -9.70 2.92
CA GLU A 36 -1.81 -9.74 1.47
C GLU A 36 -2.20 -8.40 0.89
N ILE A 37 -1.36 -7.89 -0.01
CA ILE A 37 -1.60 -6.60 -0.66
C ILE A 37 -1.80 -6.85 -2.14
N GLU A 38 -2.98 -6.47 -2.66
CA GLU A 38 -3.23 -6.52 -4.08
C GLU A 38 -2.52 -5.33 -4.71
N MET A 39 -1.51 -5.62 -5.52
CA MET A 39 -0.66 -4.60 -6.13
C MET A 39 -1.12 -4.31 -7.55
N ILE A 40 -1.41 -3.05 -7.83
CA ILE A 40 -1.89 -2.61 -9.14
C ILE A 40 -0.91 -1.57 -9.68
N GLU A 41 -0.15 -1.98 -10.69
CA GLU A 41 0.75 -1.06 -11.39
C GLU A 41 -0.11 -0.23 -12.36
N GLU A 42 -0.26 1.05 -12.05
CA GLU A 42 -1.25 1.90 -12.73
C GLU A 42 -0.98 2.13 -14.21
N THR A 43 0.28 2.07 -14.64
CA THR A 43 0.60 2.24 -16.06
C THR A 43 0.26 1.01 -16.88
N GLN A 44 0.22 -0.17 -16.24
CA GLN A 44 -0.15 -1.44 -16.88
C GLN A 44 -1.65 -1.73 -16.76
N HIS A 45 -2.31 -1.15 -15.77
CA HIS A 45 -3.73 -1.37 -15.51
C HIS A 45 -4.49 -0.06 -15.34
N PRO A 46 -4.43 0.85 -16.36
CA PRO A 46 -5.12 2.14 -16.26
C PRO A 46 -6.64 1.99 -16.14
N ASP A 47 -7.20 0.94 -16.70
CA ASP A 47 -8.63 0.64 -16.63
C ASP A 47 -9.09 0.44 -15.17
N ILE A 48 -8.26 -0.23 -14.37
CA ILE A 48 -8.55 -0.42 -12.95
C ILE A 48 -8.28 0.87 -12.18
N ALA A 49 -7.12 1.48 -12.41
CA ALA A 49 -6.71 2.68 -11.69
C ALA A 49 -7.69 3.83 -11.86
N ASP A 50 -8.25 3.98 -13.07
CA ASP A 50 -9.20 5.05 -13.39
C ASP A 50 -10.52 4.94 -12.61
N GLN A 51 -10.80 3.80 -12.00
CA GLN A 51 -11.99 3.62 -11.16
C GLN A 51 -11.81 4.17 -9.75
N TYR A 52 -10.59 4.57 -9.38
CA TYR A 52 -10.26 5.01 -8.03
C TYR A 52 -9.85 6.47 -8.02
N ASP A 53 -10.18 7.17 -6.95
CA ASP A 53 -9.92 8.60 -6.81
C ASP A 53 -8.59 8.82 -6.08
N TYR A 54 -7.53 9.11 -6.85
CA TYR A 54 -6.23 9.48 -6.31
C TYR A 54 -5.41 10.16 -7.41
N TYR A 55 -4.39 10.92 -7.01
CA TYR A 55 -3.51 11.63 -7.94
C TYR A 55 -2.06 11.19 -7.88
N TYR A 56 -1.60 10.70 -6.73
CA TYR A 56 -0.18 10.38 -6.52
C TYR A 56 -0.01 8.96 -6.05
N VAL A 57 1.12 8.35 -6.42
CA VAL A 57 1.49 7.01 -5.96
C VAL A 57 2.70 7.10 -5.03
N PRO A 58 2.86 6.20 -4.06
CA PRO A 58 1.97 5.05 -3.77
C PRO A 58 0.67 5.50 -3.11
N THR A 59 -0.41 4.80 -3.40
CA THR A 59 -1.71 5.05 -2.77
C THR A 59 -2.28 3.75 -2.25
N PHE A 60 -2.73 3.75 -1.00
CA PHE A 60 -3.29 2.59 -0.33
C PHE A 60 -4.78 2.76 -0.08
N TYR A 61 -5.54 1.73 -0.43
CA TYR A 61 -6.95 1.59 -0.09
C TYR A 61 -7.09 0.39 0.84
N VAL A 62 -7.82 0.57 1.94
CA VAL A 62 -8.13 -0.51 2.88
C VAL A 62 -9.64 -0.63 2.95
N ASP A 63 -10.18 -1.81 2.61
CA ASP A 63 -11.62 -2.07 2.52
C ASP A 63 -12.34 -1.00 1.68
N GLY A 64 -11.72 -0.60 0.57
CA GLY A 64 -12.32 0.37 -0.36
C GLY A 64 -12.19 1.82 0.05
N VAL A 65 -11.51 2.13 1.17
CA VAL A 65 -11.32 3.50 1.64
C VAL A 65 -9.87 3.90 1.47
N LYS A 66 -9.64 5.07 0.86
CA LYS A 66 -8.29 5.59 0.71
C LYS A 66 -7.75 6.02 2.07
N VAL A 67 -6.65 5.40 2.48
CA VAL A 67 -6.04 5.67 3.80
C VAL A 67 -4.70 6.37 3.70
N GLN A 68 -4.06 6.33 2.54
CA GLN A 68 -2.76 6.98 2.33
C GLN A 68 -2.58 7.29 0.85
N GLU A 69 -2.06 8.48 0.56
CA GLU A 69 -1.72 8.90 -0.80
C GLU A 69 -0.36 9.59 -0.79
N ALA A 70 0.46 9.33 -1.82
CA ALA A 70 1.83 9.85 -1.96
C ALA A 70 2.80 9.19 -0.98
N GLY A 71 3.93 9.83 -0.68
CA GLY A 71 4.96 9.25 0.17
C GLY A 71 4.46 8.90 1.56
N ILE A 72 5.05 7.86 2.15
CA ILE A 72 4.66 7.38 3.47
C ILE A 72 5.94 7.13 4.29
N LEU A 73 5.87 7.45 5.59
CA LEU A 73 6.95 7.15 6.52
C LEU A 73 6.78 5.75 7.10
N LYS A 74 7.86 5.17 7.62
CA LYS A 74 7.80 3.79 8.13
C LYS A 74 6.83 3.66 9.29
N ASN A 75 6.80 4.62 10.22
CA ASN A 75 5.86 4.59 11.34
C ASN A 75 4.40 4.72 10.87
N GLU A 76 4.17 5.47 9.81
CA GLU A 76 2.84 5.56 9.21
C GLU A 76 2.43 4.24 8.56
N MET A 77 3.38 3.57 7.91
CA MET A 77 3.13 2.25 7.34
C MET A 77 2.81 1.23 8.43
N GLU A 78 3.51 1.28 9.56
CA GLU A 78 3.22 0.40 10.69
C GLU A 78 1.77 0.60 11.17
N ALA A 79 1.35 1.85 11.33
CA ALA A 79 -0.02 2.17 11.74
C ALA A 79 -1.06 1.66 10.74
N LEU A 80 -0.74 1.77 9.43
CA LEU A 80 -1.62 1.28 8.37
C LEU A 80 -1.78 -0.24 8.45
N LEU A 81 -0.66 -0.97 8.56
CA LEU A 81 -0.69 -2.43 8.65
C LEU A 81 -1.39 -2.90 9.92
N ARG A 82 -1.22 -2.17 11.03
CA ARG A 82 -1.90 -2.47 12.28
C ARG A 82 -3.41 -2.39 12.13
N LYS A 83 -3.91 -1.41 11.40
CA LYS A 83 -5.33 -1.29 11.11
C LYS A 83 -5.86 -2.46 10.28
N VAL A 84 -5.04 -2.97 9.36
CA VAL A 84 -5.45 -4.08 8.49
C VAL A 84 -5.76 -5.33 9.27
N ILE A 85 -5.01 -5.59 10.36
CA ILE A 85 -5.17 -6.80 11.17
C ILE A 85 -6.12 -6.61 12.35
N GLU A 86 -6.61 -5.41 12.58
CA GLU A 86 -7.60 -5.13 13.64
C GLU A 86 -8.92 -5.83 13.40
#